data_f650a5bcd3b323cb9c39ab1b43bb4e4e
#
_entry.id   f650a5bcd3b323cb9c39ab1b43bb4e4e
#
_cell.length_a   1.000
_cell.length_b   1.000
_cell.length_c   1.000
_cell.angle_alpha   90.00
_cell.angle_beta   90.00
_cell.angle_gamma   90.00
#
_symmetry.space_group_name_H-M   'P 1'
#
loop_
_entity.id
_entity.type
_entity.pdbx_description
1 polymer ?
#
loop_
_entity_poly.entity_id
_entity_poly.type
_entity_poly.pdbx_seq_one_letter_code
_entity_poly.pdbx_strand_id
1 'polypeptide(L)'
;RRRPQRWTHAHHQLDPQHQLDVLRIFRRLADAGRTVVVSLHDIGLAARFADSALLLFGDGRWHCGACDEALNERSIGELYGIAVRELRWEHGRTFVAA
;
A
#
# COMPACT_ATOMS: atom_id res chain seq x y z
N ARG A 1 21.95 -14.82 14.86
CA ARG A 1 21.99 -14.00 13.70
C ARG A 1 20.70 -13.97 12.92
N ARG A 2 20.26 -12.81 12.60
CA ARG A 2 18.97 -12.65 11.97
C ARG A 2 19.07 -12.80 10.45
N ARG A 3 18.12 -13.52 9.86
CA ARG A 3 18.00 -13.62 8.43
C ARG A 3 17.41 -12.37 7.84
N PRO A 4 17.79 -12.00 6.61
CA PRO A 4 17.11 -10.92 5.92
C PRO A 4 15.64 -11.24 5.70
N GLN A 5 14.83 -10.21 5.69
CA GLN A 5 13.41 -10.35 5.40
C GLN A 5 13.23 -10.80 3.96
N ARG A 6 12.34 -11.74 3.76
CA ARG A 6 12.04 -12.20 2.43
C ARG A 6 10.97 -11.31 1.80
N TRP A 7 11.18 -10.94 0.56
CA TRP A 7 10.21 -10.15 -0.18
C TRP A 7 9.16 -11.05 -0.78
N THR A 8 7.91 -10.59 -0.77
CA THR A 8 6.79 -11.34 -1.28
C THR A 8 6.09 -10.55 -2.37
N HIS A 9 5.87 -11.19 -3.51
CA HIS A 9 5.18 -10.57 -4.64
C HIS A 9 4.05 -11.49 -5.11
N ALA A 10 3.18 -11.83 -4.18
CA ALA A 10 2.14 -12.80 -4.47
C ALA A 10 0.81 -12.17 -4.88
N HIS A 11 0.71 -10.85 -4.80
CA HIS A 11 -0.55 -10.16 -4.97
C HIS A 11 -1.24 -10.43 -6.31
N HIS A 12 -0.48 -10.63 -7.37
CA HIS A 12 -1.06 -10.85 -8.69
C HIS A 12 -1.49 -12.29 -8.91
N GLN A 13 -1.13 -13.19 -8.01
CA GLN A 13 -1.45 -14.60 -8.10
C GLN A 13 -2.63 -14.99 -7.22
N LEU A 14 -3.06 -14.09 -6.36
CA LEU A 14 -4.07 -14.40 -5.36
C LEU A 14 -5.39 -13.76 -5.72
N ASP A 15 -6.50 -14.46 -5.44
CA ASP A 15 -7.80 -13.83 -5.57
C ASP A 15 -8.01 -12.82 -4.45
N PRO A 16 -9.05 -11.97 -4.54
CA PRO A 16 -9.24 -10.90 -3.55
C PRO A 16 -9.37 -11.40 -2.11
N GLN A 17 -9.96 -12.57 -1.91
CA GLN A 17 -10.11 -13.09 -0.56
C GLN A 17 -8.76 -13.49 0.04
N HIS A 18 -7.91 -14.12 -0.75
CA HIS A 18 -6.58 -14.51 -0.30
C HIS A 18 -5.72 -13.27 -0.01
N GLN A 19 -5.83 -12.23 -0.84
CA GLN A 19 -5.10 -11.00 -0.60
C GLN A 19 -5.48 -10.41 0.77
N LEU A 20 -6.76 -10.36 1.08
CA LEU A 20 -7.19 -9.84 2.37
C LEU A 20 -6.68 -10.69 3.52
N ASP A 21 -6.73 -12.00 3.37
CA ASP A 21 -6.27 -12.90 4.43
C ASP A 21 -4.79 -12.70 4.72
N VAL A 22 -3.98 -12.59 3.66
CA VAL A 22 -2.55 -12.38 3.81
C VAL A 22 -2.26 -11.03 4.45
N LEU A 23 -2.95 -9.98 4.02
CA LEU A 23 -2.74 -8.66 4.58
C LEU A 23 -3.17 -8.56 6.03
N ARG A 24 -4.20 -9.29 6.41
CA ARG A 24 -4.60 -9.36 7.82
C ARG A 24 -3.53 -10.04 8.67
N ILE A 25 -2.90 -11.08 8.14
CA ILE A 25 -1.80 -11.73 8.83
C ILE A 25 -0.63 -10.75 9.00
N PHE A 26 -0.29 -10.02 7.93
CA PHE A 26 0.79 -9.04 8.00
C PHE A 26 0.47 -7.94 9.00
N ARG A 27 -0.80 -7.51 9.04
CA ARG A 27 -1.23 -6.49 10.00
C ARG A 27 -1.02 -6.97 11.44
N ARG A 28 -1.37 -8.21 11.71
CA ARG A 28 -1.19 -8.76 13.04
C ARG A 28 0.29 -8.87 13.41
N LEU A 29 1.14 -9.25 12.46
CA LEU A 29 2.57 -9.32 12.71
C LEU A 29 3.14 -7.94 13.03
N ALA A 30 2.73 -6.93 12.30
CA ALA A 30 3.19 -5.56 12.53
C ALA A 30 2.72 -5.06 13.90
N ASP A 31 1.47 -5.34 14.25
CA ASP A 31 0.93 -4.94 15.55
C ASP A 31 1.64 -5.65 16.69
N ALA A 32 2.23 -6.83 16.44
CA ALA A 32 3.00 -7.57 17.42
C ALA A 32 4.47 -7.11 17.49
N GLY A 33 4.82 -6.03 16.80
CA GLY A 33 6.15 -5.44 16.87
C GLY A 33 7.09 -5.84 15.75
N ARG A 34 6.60 -6.56 14.74
CA ARG A 34 7.42 -6.96 13.60
C ARG A 34 7.41 -5.88 12.53
N THR A 35 8.49 -5.79 11.79
CA THR A 35 8.55 -4.92 10.63
C THR A 35 8.14 -5.72 9.39
N VAL A 36 7.10 -5.25 8.72
CA VAL A 36 6.58 -5.91 7.52
C VAL A 36 6.63 -4.93 6.37
N VAL A 37 7.24 -5.33 5.26
CA VAL A 37 7.32 -4.52 4.05
C VAL A 37 6.68 -5.30 2.91
N VAL A 38 5.71 -4.67 2.25
CA VAL A 38 4.94 -5.32 1.19
C VAL A 38 4.86 -4.40 -0.01
N SER A 39 5.02 -4.97 -1.18
CA SER A 39 4.81 -4.26 -2.43
C SER A 39 3.38 -4.50 -2.90
N LEU A 40 2.63 -3.44 -3.10
CA LEU A 40 1.23 -3.52 -3.50
C LEU A 40 0.93 -2.63 -4.68
N HIS A 41 0.13 -3.12 -5.60
CA HIS A 41 -0.40 -2.31 -6.70
C HIS A 41 -1.76 -1.72 -6.34
N ASP A 42 -2.49 -2.35 -5.44
CA ASP A 42 -3.81 -1.89 -5.05
C ASP A 42 -3.70 -0.81 -3.97
N ILE A 43 -3.94 0.42 -4.36
CA ILE A 43 -3.81 1.56 -3.46
C ILE A 43 -4.84 1.51 -2.33
N GLY A 44 -6.02 0.99 -2.60
CA GLY A 44 -7.05 0.84 -1.57
C GLY A 44 -6.61 -0.09 -0.45
N LEU A 45 -5.96 -1.20 -0.82
CA LEU A 45 -5.44 -2.13 0.18
C LEU A 45 -4.27 -1.52 0.95
N ALA A 46 -3.40 -0.78 0.25
CA ALA A 46 -2.31 -0.08 0.92
C ALA A 46 -2.86 0.93 1.93
N ALA A 47 -3.85 1.72 1.53
CA ALA A 47 -4.45 2.72 2.41
C ALA A 47 -5.10 2.09 3.62
N ARG A 48 -5.64 0.88 3.47
CA ARG A 48 -6.35 0.21 4.55
C ARG A 48 -5.43 -0.45 5.56
N PHE A 49 -4.32 -1.04 5.10
CA PHE A 49 -3.50 -1.91 5.96
C PHE A 49 -2.15 -1.33 6.35
N ALA A 50 -1.62 -0.38 5.59
CA ALA A 50 -0.26 0.11 5.82
C ALA A 50 -0.23 1.27 6.80
N ASP A 51 0.83 1.33 7.60
CA ASP A 51 1.09 2.48 8.47
C ASP A 51 1.80 3.58 7.69
N SER A 52 2.75 3.19 6.86
CA SER A 52 3.54 4.11 6.05
C SER A 52 3.59 3.61 4.63
N ALA A 53 3.81 4.53 3.70
CA ALA A 53 3.90 4.20 2.29
C ALA A 53 5.15 4.83 1.68
N LEU A 54 5.78 4.09 0.79
CA LEU A 54 6.89 4.58 -0.03
C LEU A 54 6.41 4.56 -1.48
N LEU A 55 6.39 5.73 -2.09
CA LEU A 55 5.99 5.89 -3.49
C LEU A 55 7.24 6.07 -4.34
N LEU A 56 7.35 5.25 -5.37
CA LEU A 56 8.47 5.32 -6.31
C LEU A 56 7.92 5.77 -7.66
N PHE A 57 8.36 6.94 -8.11
CA PHE A 57 7.76 7.57 -9.30
C PHE A 57 8.38 7.14 -10.63
N GLY A 58 9.44 6.37 -10.57
CA GLY A 58 10.03 5.83 -11.80
C GLY A 58 11.06 6.74 -12.47
N ASP A 59 11.15 7.98 -12.03
CA ASP A 59 12.12 8.95 -12.57
C ASP A 59 13.22 9.29 -11.56
N GLY A 60 13.39 8.46 -10.57
CA GLY A 60 14.36 8.68 -9.49
C GLY A 60 13.81 9.41 -8.29
N ARG A 61 12.61 10.00 -8.41
CA ARG A 61 11.98 10.64 -7.26
C ARG A 61 11.26 9.62 -6.41
N TRP A 62 11.14 9.91 -5.14
CA TRP A 62 10.41 9.06 -4.21
C TRP A 62 9.80 9.92 -3.12
N HIS A 63 8.80 9.36 -2.45
CA HIS A 63 8.13 10.03 -1.34
C HIS A 63 7.76 8.98 -0.31
N CYS A 64 8.08 9.25 0.93
CA CYS A 64 7.78 8.32 2.03
C CYS A 64 7.14 9.08 3.17
N GLY A 65 6.14 8.48 3.77
CA GLY A 65 5.47 9.11 4.89
C GLY A 65 4.33 8.25 5.42
N ALA A 66 3.67 8.79 6.44
CA ALA A 66 2.49 8.14 6.99
C ALA A 66 1.48 7.93 5.89
N CYS A 67 0.83 6.79 5.90
CA CYS A 67 -0.06 6.41 4.81
C CYS A 67 -1.16 7.45 4.58
N ASP A 68 -1.72 7.98 5.65
CA ASP A 68 -2.80 8.97 5.54
C ASP A 68 -2.36 10.23 4.81
N GLU A 69 -1.09 10.59 4.91
CA GLU A 69 -0.57 11.80 4.29
C GLU A 69 0.08 11.52 2.95
N ALA A 70 0.78 10.39 2.84
CA ALA A 70 1.52 10.06 1.63
C ALA A 70 0.62 9.73 0.45
N LEU A 71 -0.52 9.11 0.71
CA LEU A 71 -1.47 8.73 -0.33
C LEU A 71 -2.57 9.76 -0.43
N ASN A 72 -2.49 10.60 -1.46
CA ASN A 72 -3.48 11.65 -1.70
C ASN A 72 -3.66 11.81 -3.20
N GLU A 73 -4.63 12.62 -3.60
CA GLU A 73 -4.94 12.78 -5.02
C GLU A 73 -3.75 13.28 -5.82
N ARG A 74 -2.95 14.14 -5.23
CA ARG A 74 -1.78 14.69 -5.93
C ARG A 74 -0.70 13.63 -6.11
N SER A 75 -0.32 12.93 -5.05
CA SER A 75 0.76 11.96 -5.11
C SER A 75 0.39 10.76 -5.97
N ILE A 76 -0.84 10.28 -5.85
CA ILE A 76 -1.31 9.15 -6.65
C ILE A 76 -1.47 9.56 -8.11
N GLY A 77 -1.95 10.78 -8.35
CA GLY A 77 -2.02 11.30 -9.71
C GLY A 77 -0.65 11.37 -10.37
N GLU A 78 0.36 11.83 -9.63
CA GLU A 78 1.72 11.86 -10.14
C GLU A 78 2.27 10.44 -10.39
N LEU A 79 1.96 9.52 -9.49
CA LEU A 79 2.46 8.15 -9.58
C LEU A 79 1.97 7.47 -10.86
N TYR A 80 0.71 7.68 -11.22
CA TYR A 80 0.12 7.03 -12.38
C TYR A 80 0.06 7.92 -13.62
N GLY A 81 0.38 9.20 -13.49
CA GLY A 81 0.37 10.13 -14.62
C GLY A 81 -1.03 10.48 -15.10
N ILE A 82 -2.03 10.40 -14.24
CA ILE A 82 -3.41 10.76 -14.58
C ILE A 82 -4.04 11.49 -13.41
N ALA A 83 -5.11 12.21 -13.69
CA ALA A 83 -5.88 12.83 -12.61
C ALA A 83 -6.69 11.74 -11.91
N VAL A 84 -6.68 11.78 -10.59
CA VAL A 84 -7.40 10.79 -9.79
C VAL A 84 -8.28 11.50 -8.77
N ARG A 85 -9.27 10.78 -8.30
CA ARG A 85 -10.17 11.26 -7.27
C ARG A 85 -10.22 10.26 -6.14
N GLU A 86 -10.18 10.76 -4.90
CA GLU A 86 -10.27 9.92 -3.72
C GLU A 86 -11.74 9.58 -3.44
N LEU A 87 -12.01 8.31 -3.21
CA LEU A 87 -13.31 7.83 -2.75
C LEU A 87 -13.15 7.30 -1.34
N ARG A 88 -14.00 7.74 -0.44
CA ARG A 88 -13.97 7.31 0.96
C ARG A 88 -15.26 6.61 1.34
N TRP A 89 -15.12 5.63 2.21
CA TRP A 89 -16.26 5.01 2.85
C TRP A 89 -15.87 4.68 4.29
N GLU A 90 -16.80 4.09 5.00
CA GLU A 90 -16.67 3.89 6.45
C GLU A 90 -15.38 3.20 6.84
N HIS A 91 -14.95 2.20 6.07
CA HIS A 91 -13.82 1.37 6.45
C HIS A 91 -12.59 1.56 5.58
N GLY A 92 -12.56 2.54 4.72
CA GLY A 92 -11.39 2.73 3.89
C GLY A 92 -11.52 3.81 2.86
N ARG A 93 -10.56 3.83 1.95
CA ARG A 93 -10.55 4.77 0.83
C ARG A 93 -9.76 4.17 -0.31
N THR A 94 -10.01 4.68 -1.49
CA THR A 94 -9.26 4.31 -2.68
C THR A 94 -9.22 5.50 -3.62
N PHE A 95 -8.53 5.33 -4.73
CA PHE A 95 -8.37 6.39 -5.72
C PHE A 95 -8.76 5.85 -7.08
N VAL A 96 -9.56 6.61 -7.81
CA VAL A 96 -10.03 6.21 -9.14
C VAL A 96 -9.70 7.31 -10.13
N ALA A 97 -9.66 6.96 -11.41
CA ALA A 97 -9.44 7.95 -12.47
C ALA A 97 -10.56 8.98 -12.42
N ALA A 98 -10.18 10.23 -12.46
CA ALA A 98 -11.15 11.30 -12.42
C ALA A 98 -11.84 11.47 -13.78
#